data_2d12fe0c34a14a559cf79876b931bf07
#
_entry.id   2d12fe0c34a14a559cf79876b931bf07
#
_cell.length_a   1.000
_cell.length_b   1.000
_cell.length_c   1.000
_cell.angle_alpha   90.00
_cell.angle_beta   90.00
_cell.angle_gamma   90.00
#
_symmetry.space_group_name_H-M   'P 1'
#
loop_
_entity.id
_entity.type
_entity.pdbx_description
1 polymer ?
#
loop_
_entity_poly.entity_id
_entity_poly.type
_entity_poly.pdbx_seq_one_letter_code
_entity_poly.pdbx_strand_id
1 'polypeptide(L)'
;LLKEYSAITGTNLIDTKAEQIVRVPKQSIDKMEKSRVAVNENADEYMKQLRAYEQNKNILLAEKRELEIKLREIDLSIEYANKYKDTTENTFYLNTLKIHYSECPFCKNNNTNLLGEANKLQEAIYWLNTELGKTPYMLDSFLAEQKKIKQEIENKQIEILEIERQINAILRITKELRKNRSLEEQGLKI
;
A
#
# COMPACT_ATOMS: atom_id res chain seq x y z
N LEU A 1 9.46 -47.21 30.17
CA LEU A 1 9.03 -45.96 30.85
C LEU A 1 10.23 -45.14 31.36
N LEU A 2 11.09 -45.64 32.27
CA LEU A 2 12.25 -44.88 32.82
C LEU A 2 13.28 -44.52 31.71
N LYS A 3 13.56 -45.45 30.77
CA LYS A 3 14.45 -45.18 29.63
C LYS A 3 13.87 -44.16 28.67
N GLU A 4 12.57 -44.24 28.40
CA GLU A 4 11.85 -43.25 27.55
C GLU A 4 11.79 -41.91 28.22
N TYR A 5 11.57 -41.83 29.54
CA TYR A 5 11.59 -40.60 30.30
C TYR A 5 12.98 -39.93 30.28
N SER A 6 14.07 -40.70 30.42
CA SER A 6 15.42 -40.19 30.37
C SER A 6 15.80 -39.66 28.98
N ALA A 7 15.28 -40.28 27.91
CA ALA A 7 15.48 -39.80 26.54
C ALA A 7 14.76 -38.48 26.25
N ILE A 8 13.60 -38.26 26.88
CA ILE A 8 12.82 -37.03 26.73
C ILE A 8 13.37 -35.88 27.59
N THR A 9 13.77 -36.18 28.82
CA THR A 9 14.19 -35.17 29.81
C THR A 9 15.69 -34.91 29.83
N GLY A 10 16.49 -35.76 29.17
CA GLY A 10 17.95 -35.70 29.21
C GLY A 10 18.55 -36.10 30.57
N THR A 11 17.73 -36.65 31.51
CA THR A 11 18.17 -37.07 32.85
C THR A 11 18.31 -38.60 32.90
N ASN A 12 19.49 -39.09 33.33
CA ASN A 12 19.73 -40.52 33.45
C ASN A 12 19.22 -41.04 34.81
N LEU A 13 18.00 -41.55 34.82
CA LEU A 13 17.33 -42.04 36.04
C LEU A 13 17.63 -43.50 36.37
N ILE A 14 18.38 -44.20 35.50
CA ILE A 14 18.57 -45.68 35.57
C ILE A 14 19.49 -46.03 36.78
N ASP A 15 20.43 -45.14 37.11
CA ASP A 15 21.43 -45.40 38.16
C ASP A 15 21.07 -44.77 39.52
N THR A 16 19.87 -44.25 39.70
CA THR A 16 19.44 -43.61 40.95
C THR A 16 18.70 -44.60 41.87
N LYS A 17 18.94 -44.48 43.21
CA LYS A 17 18.22 -45.28 44.19
C LYS A 17 16.71 -44.95 44.15
N ALA A 18 15.86 -45.92 44.48
CA ALA A 18 14.41 -45.79 44.41
C ALA A 18 13.84 -44.54 45.10
N GLU A 19 14.40 -44.15 46.26
CA GLU A 19 14.03 -42.94 46.98
C GLU A 19 14.41 -41.63 46.24
N GLN A 20 15.46 -41.66 45.42
CA GLN A 20 15.87 -40.55 44.61
C GLN A 20 15.03 -40.45 43.31
N ILE A 21 14.55 -41.58 42.79
CA ILE A 21 13.67 -41.63 41.61
C ILE A 21 12.35 -40.88 41.87
N VAL A 22 11.81 -40.96 43.07
CA VAL A 22 10.58 -40.23 43.44
C VAL A 22 10.78 -38.70 43.51
N ARG A 23 11.98 -38.24 43.93
CA ARG A 23 12.27 -36.79 44.05
C ARG A 23 12.66 -36.13 42.73
N VAL A 24 13.37 -36.85 41.87
CA VAL A 24 13.84 -36.35 40.58
C VAL A 24 12.71 -35.98 39.64
N PRO A 25 11.62 -36.78 39.46
CA PRO A 25 10.49 -36.39 38.66
C PRO A 25 9.83 -35.08 39.12
N LYS A 26 9.73 -34.84 40.43
CA LYS A 26 9.12 -33.63 41.01
C LYS A 26 9.94 -32.38 40.64
N GLN A 27 11.26 -32.43 40.76
CA GLN A 27 12.15 -31.34 40.36
C GLN A 27 12.15 -31.10 38.84
N SER A 28 12.00 -32.17 38.06
CA SER A 28 11.86 -32.08 36.60
C SER A 28 10.52 -31.44 36.20
N ILE A 29 9.44 -31.78 36.91
CA ILE A 29 8.12 -31.18 36.72
C ILE A 29 8.16 -29.69 37.04
N ASP A 30 8.75 -29.28 38.17
CA ASP A 30 8.89 -27.88 38.58
C ASP A 30 9.74 -27.08 37.56
N LYS A 31 10.78 -27.68 37.01
CA LYS A 31 11.58 -27.07 35.91
C LYS A 31 10.78 -26.94 34.63
N MET A 32 10.00 -27.97 34.27
CA MET A 32 9.13 -27.94 33.10
C MET A 32 8.01 -26.89 33.26
N GLU A 33 7.40 -26.77 34.44
CA GLU A 33 6.38 -25.74 34.68
C GLU A 33 6.98 -24.33 34.54
N LYS A 34 8.16 -24.07 35.07
CA LYS A 34 8.86 -22.78 34.88
C LYS A 34 9.19 -22.52 33.43
N SER A 35 9.63 -23.52 32.67
CA SER A 35 9.85 -23.41 31.22
C SER A 35 8.54 -23.12 30.47
N ARG A 36 7.43 -23.77 30.86
CA ARG A 36 6.10 -23.55 30.23
C ARG A 36 5.60 -22.14 30.45
N VAL A 37 5.77 -21.60 31.65
CA VAL A 37 5.40 -20.20 31.96
C VAL A 37 6.21 -19.25 31.08
N ALA A 38 7.52 -19.40 31.01
CA ALA A 38 8.38 -18.55 30.17
C ALA A 38 8.06 -18.66 28.68
N VAL A 39 7.73 -19.86 28.18
CA VAL A 39 7.31 -20.07 26.78
C VAL A 39 5.95 -19.41 26.49
N ASN A 40 5.01 -19.47 27.43
CA ASN A 40 3.71 -18.81 27.28
C ASN A 40 3.85 -17.27 27.28
N GLU A 41 4.64 -16.70 28.17
CA GLU A 41 4.92 -15.25 28.20
C GLU A 41 5.56 -14.77 26.90
N ASN A 42 6.53 -15.51 26.37
CA ASN A 42 7.12 -15.20 25.08
C ASN A 42 6.11 -15.35 23.92
N ALA A 43 5.23 -16.34 23.95
CA ALA A 43 4.21 -16.53 22.93
C ALA A 43 3.20 -15.38 22.92
N ASP A 44 2.81 -14.88 24.09
CA ASP A 44 1.89 -13.74 24.22
C ASP A 44 2.55 -12.45 23.69
N GLU A 45 3.83 -12.25 23.95
CA GLU A 45 4.59 -11.11 23.42
C GLU A 45 4.68 -11.17 21.90
N TYR A 46 5.01 -12.33 21.32
CA TYR A 46 5.00 -12.49 19.85
C TYR A 46 3.62 -12.27 19.24
N MET A 47 2.55 -12.66 19.90
CA MET A 47 1.19 -12.40 19.44
C MET A 47 0.83 -10.92 19.47
N LYS A 48 1.30 -10.16 20.46
CA LYS A 48 1.15 -8.70 20.49
C LYS A 48 1.90 -8.03 19.34
N GLN A 49 3.15 -8.43 19.13
CA GLN A 49 3.96 -7.91 18.01
C GLN A 49 3.32 -8.23 16.67
N LEU A 50 2.81 -9.45 16.48
CA LEU A 50 2.12 -9.83 15.26
C LEU A 50 0.92 -8.93 14.98
N ARG A 51 0.06 -8.69 15.98
CA ARG A 51 -1.09 -7.79 15.83
C ARG A 51 -0.67 -6.37 15.48
N ALA A 52 0.39 -5.86 16.10
CA ALA A 52 0.92 -4.53 15.81
C ALA A 52 1.43 -4.42 14.35
N TYR A 53 2.15 -5.43 13.88
CA TYR A 53 2.60 -5.48 12.48
C TYR A 53 1.45 -5.61 11.48
N GLU A 54 0.44 -6.44 11.77
CA GLU A 54 -0.76 -6.56 10.94
C GLU A 54 -1.55 -5.25 10.86
N GLN A 55 -1.70 -4.53 11.98
CA GLN A 55 -2.32 -3.22 12.00
C GLN A 55 -1.54 -2.22 11.16
N ASN A 56 -0.23 -2.15 11.32
CA ASN A 56 0.63 -1.26 10.54
C ASN A 56 0.57 -1.58 9.04
N LYS A 57 0.62 -2.86 8.67
CA LYS A 57 0.43 -3.30 7.29
C LYS A 57 -0.90 -2.82 6.71
N ASN A 58 -2.00 -2.92 7.47
CA ASN A 58 -3.31 -2.48 7.01
C ASN A 58 -3.38 -0.96 6.79
N ILE A 59 -2.72 -0.17 7.64
CA ILE A 59 -2.59 1.28 7.47
C ILE A 59 -1.83 1.60 6.17
N LEU A 60 -0.66 0.98 5.96
CA LEU A 60 0.13 1.20 4.75
C LEU A 60 -0.60 0.78 3.47
N LEU A 61 -1.39 -0.30 3.52
CA LEU A 61 -2.23 -0.72 2.41
C LEU A 61 -3.35 0.29 2.11
N ALA A 62 -3.93 0.92 3.13
CA ALA A 62 -4.93 1.97 2.95
C ALA A 62 -4.30 3.22 2.31
N GLU A 63 -3.16 3.68 2.83
CA GLU A 63 -2.41 4.81 2.28
C GLU A 63 -1.99 4.56 0.81
N LYS A 64 -1.51 3.35 0.51
CA LYS A 64 -1.17 2.97 -0.87
C LYS A 64 -2.38 3.06 -1.79
N ARG A 65 -3.56 2.58 -1.36
CA ARG A 65 -4.80 2.67 -2.16
C ARG A 65 -5.22 4.11 -2.41
N GLU A 66 -5.07 5.00 -1.44
CA GLU A 66 -5.35 6.42 -1.62
C GLU A 66 -4.42 7.05 -2.67
N LEU A 67 -3.13 6.70 -2.64
CA LEU A 67 -2.18 7.15 -3.66
C LEU A 67 -2.51 6.59 -5.05
N GLU A 68 -2.95 5.34 -5.15
CA GLU A 68 -3.39 4.74 -6.41
C GLU A 68 -4.66 5.40 -6.97
N ILE A 69 -5.56 5.89 -6.13
CA ILE A 69 -6.73 6.68 -6.55
C ILE A 69 -6.27 8.03 -7.09
N LYS A 70 -5.41 8.76 -6.37
CA LYS A 70 -4.83 10.03 -6.81
C LYS A 70 -4.08 9.89 -8.13
N LEU A 71 -3.33 8.80 -8.30
CA LEU A 71 -2.62 8.52 -9.54
C LEU A 71 -3.59 8.41 -10.73
N ARG A 72 -4.72 7.71 -10.56
CA ARG A 72 -5.74 7.60 -11.62
C ARG A 72 -6.37 8.95 -11.97
N GLU A 73 -6.62 9.80 -10.99
CA GLU A 73 -7.15 11.14 -11.21
C GLU A 73 -6.17 12.01 -12.01
N ILE A 74 -4.88 11.90 -11.71
CA ILE A 74 -3.82 12.60 -12.47
C ILE A 74 -3.70 12.02 -13.89
N ASP A 75 -3.75 10.70 -14.05
CA ASP A 75 -3.71 10.06 -15.37
C ASP A 75 -4.85 10.55 -16.26
N LEU A 76 -6.07 10.66 -15.72
CA LEU A 76 -7.21 11.26 -16.40
C LEU A 76 -6.97 12.73 -16.76
N SER A 77 -6.37 13.50 -15.84
CA SER A 77 -6.05 14.92 -16.08
C SER A 77 -5.03 15.08 -17.20
N ILE A 78 -4.04 14.21 -17.27
CA ILE A 78 -3.05 14.15 -18.35
C ILE A 78 -3.73 13.79 -19.69
N GLU A 79 -4.62 12.80 -19.68
CA GLU A 79 -5.37 12.41 -20.89
C GLU A 79 -6.20 13.57 -21.42
N TYR A 80 -6.93 14.27 -20.54
CA TYR A 80 -7.70 15.45 -20.95
C TYR A 80 -6.80 16.57 -21.44
N ALA A 81 -5.67 16.86 -20.75
CA ALA A 81 -4.73 17.88 -21.20
C ALA A 81 -4.17 17.59 -22.61
N ASN A 82 -3.85 16.34 -22.90
CA ASN A 82 -3.40 15.94 -24.23
C ASN A 82 -4.50 16.11 -25.29
N LYS A 83 -5.74 15.69 -25.00
CA LYS A 83 -6.88 15.89 -25.91
C LYS A 83 -7.13 17.38 -26.20
N TYR A 84 -6.99 18.24 -25.19
CA TYR A 84 -7.11 19.69 -25.38
C TYR A 84 -5.98 20.25 -26.24
N LYS A 85 -4.75 19.78 -26.07
CA LYS A 85 -3.62 20.18 -26.92
C LYS A 85 -3.89 19.87 -28.39
N ASP A 86 -4.34 18.68 -28.71
CA ASP A 86 -4.67 18.27 -30.09
C ASP A 86 -5.82 19.12 -30.65
N THR A 87 -6.78 19.49 -29.81
CA THR A 87 -7.91 20.36 -30.22
C THR A 87 -7.45 21.79 -30.49
N THR A 88 -6.50 22.32 -29.70
CA THR A 88 -5.95 23.67 -29.91
C THR A 88 -5.14 23.78 -31.20
N GLU A 89 -4.35 22.79 -31.54
CA GLU A 89 -3.63 22.75 -32.81
C GLU A 89 -4.59 22.77 -34.00
N ASN A 90 -5.72 22.08 -33.89
CA ASN A 90 -6.76 22.09 -34.95
C ASN A 90 -7.55 23.39 -34.97
N THR A 91 -7.81 24.07 -33.86
CA THR A 91 -8.53 25.36 -33.82
C THR A 91 -7.67 26.51 -34.29
N PHE A 92 -6.33 26.39 -34.29
CA PHE A 92 -5.45 27.40 -34.88
C PHE A 92 -5.75 27.62 -36.38
N TYR A 93 -6.18 26.59 -37.10
CA TYR A 93 -6.64 26.71 -38.50
C TYR A 93 -7.93 27.50 -38.63
N LEU A 94 -8.83 27.47 -37.68
CA LEU A 94 -10.08 28.26 -37.70
C LEU A 94 -9.83 29.75 -37.44
N ASN A 95 -8.78 30.13 -36.72
CA ASN A 95 -8.39 31.51 -36.49
C ASN A 95 -7.78 32.19 -37.74
N THR A 96 -7.37 31.43 -38.73
CA THR A 96 -6.91 31.96 -40.02
C THR A 96 -8.04 32.25 -41.00
N LEU A 97 -9.25 31.77 -40.72
CA LEU A 97 -10.43 32.17 -41.45
C LEU A 97 -10.77 33.60 -41.01
N LYS A 98 -10.30 34.58 -41.81
CA LYS A 98 -10.76 35.96 -41.71
C LYS A 98 -12.24 35.98 -42.04
N ILE A 99 -13.08 35.83 -41.04
CA ILE A 99 -14.51 36.04 -41.18
C ILE A 99 -14.65 37.57 -41.39
N HIS A 100 -14.94 37.95 -42.61
CA HIS A 100 -15.29 39.33 -42.90
C HIS A 100 -16.72 39.55 -42.35
N TYR A 101 -16.79 40.04 -41.12
CA TYR A 101 -18.05 40.26 -40.39
C TYR A 101 -18.87 41.43 -40.92
N SER A 102 -18.36 42.19 -41.90
CA SER A 102 -19.03 43.37 -42.43
C SER A 102 -20.14 43.07 -43.46
N GLU A 103 -20.10 41.91 -44.10
CA GLU A 103 -21.07 41.58 -45.14
C GLU A 103 -21.62 40.17 -44.91
N CYS A 104 -22.95 40.04 -45.00
CA CYS A 104 -23.59 38.72 -45.02
C CYS A 104 -23.14 37.92 -46.23
N PRO A 105 -22.57 36.69 -46.09
CA PRO A 105 -22.08 35.90 -47.22
C PRO A 105 -23.19 35.54 -48.21
N PHE A 106 -24.47 35.57 -47.79
CA PHE A 106 -25.61 35.21 -48.61
C PHE A 106 -26.30 36.44 -49.27
N CYS A 107 -26.50 37.54 -48.50
CA CYS A 107 -27.25 38.68 -49.02
C CYS A 107 -26.43 39.93 -49.18
N LYS A 108 -25.15 39.92 -48.82
CA LYS A 108 -24.18 41.06 -48.87
C LYS A 108 -24.62 42.34 -48.16
N ASN A 109 -25.66 42.28 -47.32
CA ASN A 109 -26.10 43.41 -46.52
C ASN A 109 -25.20 43.60 -45.31
N ASN A 110 -24.83 44.87 -45.04
CA ASN A 110 -24.12 45.28 -43.82
C ASN A 110 -25.09 45.29 -42.63
N ASN A 111 -24.97 44.32 -41.76
CA ASN A 111 -25.79 44.20 -40.56
C ASN A 111 -24.98 44.62 -39.35
N THR A 112 -25.14 45.86 -38.88
CA THR A 112 -24.40 46.43 -37.73
C THR A 112 -24.67 45.74 -36.41
N ASN A 113 -25.82 45.04 -36.24
CA ASN A 113 -26.13 44.27 -35.05
C ASN A 113 -25.28 42.98 -34.90
N LEU A 114 -24.86 42.40 -36.03
CA LEU A 114 -24.00 41.20 -36.02
C LEU A 114 -22.57 41.54 -35.54
N LEU A 115 -22.12 42.78 -35.70
CA LEU A 115 -20.78 43.20 -35.26
C LEU A 115 -20.60 43.11 -33.75
N GLY A 116 -21.61 43.45 -32.93
CA GLY A 116 -21.52 43.35 -31.45
C GLY A 116 -21.45 41.88 -30.95
N GLU A 117 -22.22 40.98 -31.60
CA GLU A 117 -22.21 39.56 -31.24
C GLU A 117 -20.92 38.89 -31.74
N ALA A 118 -20.46 39.24 -32.94
CA ALA A 118 -19.22 38.74 -33.52
C ALA A 118 -18.00 39.14 -32.65
N ASN A 119 -17.96 40.40 -32.16
CA ASN A 119 -16.90 40.84 -31.23
C ASN A 119 -16.89 40.04 -29.92
N LYS A 120 -18.07 39.81 -29.31
CA LYS A 120 -18.17 38.98 -28.12
C LYS A 120 -17.69 37.53 -28.37
N LEU A 121 -18.03 36.95 -29.52
CA LEU A 121 -17.55 35.63 -29.89
C LEU A 121 -16.04 35.61 -30.09
N GLN A 122 -15.49 36.66 -30.71
CA GLN A 122 -14.04 36.79 -30.91
C GLN A 122 -13.30 36.96 -29.60
N GLU A 123 -13.84 37.74 -28.66
CA GLU A 123 -13.30 37.87 -27.27
C GLU A 123 -13.35 36.53 -26.53
N ALA A 124 -14.44 35.78 -26.63
CA ALA A 124 -14.57 34.46 -26.04
C ALA A 124 -13.57 33.45 -26.64
N ILE A 125 -13.37 33.46 -27.95
CA ILE A 125 -12.37 32.62 -28.64
C ILE A 125 -10.95 33.02 -28.20
N TYR A 126 -10.66 34.32 -28.09
CA TYR A 126 -9.36 34.80 -27.62
C TYR A 126 -9.10 34.38 -26.18
N TRP A 127 -10.09 34.50 -25.31
CA TRP A 127 -9.99 34.06 -23.92
C TRP A 127 -9.77 32.54 -23.86
N LEU A 128 -10.54 31.75 -24.58
CA LEU A 128 -10.36 30.29 -24.67
C LEU A 128 -8.96 29.92 -25.13
N ASN A 129 -8.47 30.55 -26.19
CA ASN A 129 -7.12 30.28 -26.71
C ASN A 129 -6.03 30.66 -25.71
N THR A 130 -6.25 31.71 -24.93
CA THR A 130 -5.32 32.11 -23.85
C THR A 130 -5.31 31.11 -22.72
N GLU A 131 -6.48 30.62 -22.29
CA GLU A 131 -6.58 29.57 -21.27
C GLU A 131 -6.00 28.23 -21.76
N LEU A 132 -6.29 27.84 -23.01
CA LEU A 132 -5.73 26.64 -23.63
C LEU A 132 -4.22 26.73 -23.83
N GLY A 133 -3.68 27.94 -24.07
CA GLY A 133 -2.23 28.19 -24.12
C GLY A 133 -1.49 27.94 -22.79
N LYS A 134 -2.20 27.88 -21.68
CA LYS A 134 -1.66 27.48 -20.37
C LYS A 134 -1.54 25.95 -20.19
N THR A 135 -2.17 25.18 -21.07
CA THR A 135 -2.23 23.71 -21.01
C THR A 135 -0.86 23.03 -20.95
N PRO A 136 0.20 23.46 -21.69
CA PRO A 136 1.53 22.86 -21.58
C PRO A 136 2.10 22.92 -20.18
N TYR A 137 1.95 24.04 -19.47
CA TYR A 137 2.42 24.18 -18.07
C TYR A 137 1.64 23.28 -17.11
N MET A 138 0.34 23.13 -17.35
CA MET A 138 -0.49 22.19 -16.55
C MET A 138 -0.07 20.75 -16.80
N LEU A 139 0.22 20.37 -18.03
CA LEU A 139 0.67 19.03 -18.38
C LEU A 139 1.99 18.67 -17.70
N ASP A 140 2.97 19.58 -17.74
CA ASP A 140 4.27 19.37 -17.07
C ASP A 140 4.11 19.23 -15.55
N SER A 141 3.22 20.02 -14.95
CA SER A 141 2.88 19.90 -13.53
C SER A 141 2.27 18.54 -13.20
N PHE A 142 1.29 18.08 -13.99
CA PHE A 142 0.67 16.76 -13.81
C PHE A 142 1.66 15.61 -14.00
N LEU A 143 2.56 15.70 -14.96
CA LEU A 143 3.60 14.70 -15.18
C LEU A 143 4.59 14.64 -14.01
N ALA A 144 4.97 15.79 -13.45
CA ALA A 144 5.83 15.85 -12.29
C ALA A 144 5.15 15.24 -11.05
N GLU A 145 3.88 15.56 -10.83
CA GLU A 145 3.09 15.01 -9.72
C GLU A 145 2.84 13.51 -9.90
N GLN A 146 2.54 13.04 -11.10
CA GLN A 146 2.42 11.61 -11.44
C GLN A 146 3.69 10.85 -11.04
N LYS A 147 4.86 11.37 -11.42
CA LYS A 147 6.15 10.77 -11.08
C LYS A 147 6.36 10.67 -9.58
N LYS A 148 6.04 11.73 -8.84
CA LYS A 148 6.13 11.79 -7.39
C LYS A 148 5.25 10.73 -6.73
N ILE A 149 3.97 10.66 -7.13
CA ILE A 149 3.03 9.68 -6.56
C ILE A 149 3.44 8.24 -6.89
N LYS A 150 3.93 7.96 -8.11
CA LYS A 150 4.47 6.63 -8.45
C LYS A 150 5.62 6.22 -7.52
N GLN A 151 6.51 7.15 -7.21
CA GLN A 151 7.61 6.91 -6.29
C GLN A 151 7.13 6.68 -4.85
N GLU A 152 6.12 7.42 -4.39
CA GLU A 152 5.51 7.23 -3.08
C GLU A 152 4.82 5.85 -2.97
N ILE A 153 4.12 5.40 -4.01
CA ILE A 153 3.52 4.06 -4.09
C ILE A 153 4.60 2.97 -4.00
N GLU A 154 5.70 3.13 -4.71
CA GLU A 154 6.82 2.19 -4.66
C GLU A 154 7.45 2.11 -3.27
N ASN A 155 7.67 3.25 -2.63
CA ASN A 155 8.17 3.31 -1.26
C ASN A 155 7.23 2.59 -0.28
N LYS A 156 5.91 2.83 -0.37
CA LYS A 156 4.92 2.13 0.45
C LYS A 156 4.91 0.63 0.19
N GLN A 157 5.11 0.20 -1.04
CA GLN A 157 5.23 -1.21 -1.36
C GLN A 157 6.46 -1.86 -0.70
N ILE A 158 7.59 -1.17 -0.68
CA ILE A 158 8.82 -1.64 0.00
C ILE A 158 8.58 -1.77 1.52
N GLU A 159 7.95 -0.77 2.15
CA GLU A 159 7.60 -0.81 3.57
C GLU A 159 6.67 -2.00 3.90
N ILE A 160 5.66 -2.25 3.06
CA ILE A 160 4.75 -3.40 3.21
C ILE A 160 5.50 -4.72 3.14
N LEU A 161 6.40 -4.88 2.17
CA LEU A 161 7.20 -6.10 2.02
C LEU A 161 8.11 -6.34 3.24
N GLU A 162 8.67 -5.29 3.82
CA GLU A 162 9.49 -5.42 5.02
C GLU A 162 8.66 -5.88 6.23
N ILE A 163 7.47 -5.31 6.43
CA ILE A 163 6.54 -5.75 7.49
C ILE A 163 6.12 -7.21 7.24
N GLU A 164 5.86 -7.62 6.02
CA GLU A 164 5.53 -9.01 5.69
C GLU A 164 6.67 -9.98 6.04
N ARG A 165 7.92 -9.59 5.83
CA ARG A 165 9.08 -10.38 6.27
C ARG A 165 9.10 -10.54 7.79
N GLN A 166 8.83 -9.47 8.53
CA GLN A 166 8.78 -9.51 10.00
C GLN A 166 7.63 -10.38 10.51
N ILE A 167 6.45 -10.26 9.93
CA ILE A 167 5.30 -11.12 10.21
C ILE A 167 5.67 -12.60 10.00
N ASN A 168 6.26 -12.91 8.86
CA ASN A 168 6.66 -14.28 8.52
C ASN A 168 7.74 -14.83 9.47
N ALA A 169 8.67 -14.00 9.92
CA ALA A 169 9.67 -14.39 10.90
C ALA A 169 9.02 -14.76 12.25
N ILE A 170 8.10 -13.93 12.76
CA ILE A 170 7.36 -14.21 13.99
C ILE A 170 6.51 -15.47 13.85
N LEU A 171 5.83 -15.67 12.73
CA LEU A 171 5.03 -16.86 12.48
C LEU A 171 5.87 -18.15 12.47
N ARG A 172 7.10 -18.11 11.98
CA ARG A 172 8.03 -19.26 12.05
C ARG A 172 8.40 -19.56 13.50
N ILE A 173 8.78 -18.55 14.27
CA ILE A 173 9.12 -18.71 15.69
C ILE A 173 7.93 -19.28 16.48
N THR A 174 6.75 -18.72 16.32
CA THR A 174 5.53 -19.19 17.00
C THR A 174 5.14 -20.61 16.60
N LYS A 175 5.37 -21.01 15.35
CA LYS A 175 5.14 -22.39 14.89
C LYS A 175 6.11 -23.36 15.56
N GLU A 176 7.38 -23.02 15.69
CA GLU A 176 8.38 -23.83 16.37
C GLU A 176 8.07 -23.95 17.86
N LEU A 177 7.69 -22.85 18.53
CA LEU A 177 7.27 -22.89 19.93
C LEU A 177 6.07 -23.80 20.15
N ARG A 178 5.06 -23.75 19.27
CA ARG A 178 3.89 -24.65 19.34
C ARG A 178 4.27 -26.12 19.14
N LYS A 179 5.19 -26.38 18.20
CA LYS A 179 5.68 -27.75 17.96
C LYS A 179 6.41 -28.31 19.17
N ASN A 180 7.29 -27.52 19.78
CA ASN A 180 8.03 -27.93 20.98
C ASN A 180 7.08 -28.18 22.16
N ARG A 181 6.09 -27.32 22.37
CA ARG A 181 5.04 -27.51 23.38
C ARG A 181 4.26 -28.81 23.15
N SER A 182 3.87 -29.12 21.92
CA SER A 182 3.17 -30.37 21.61
C SER A 182 4.02 -31.61 21.92
N LEU A 183 5.32 -31.57 21.68
CA LEU A 183 6.25 -32.65 22.02
C LEU A 183 6.40 -32.81 23.55
N GLU A 184 6.49 -31.71 24.28
CA GLU A 184 6.52 -31.73 25.76
C GLU A 184 5.23 -32.30 26.35
N GLU A 185 4.05 -31.93 25.83
CA GLU A 185 2.76 -32.45 26.28
C GLU A 185 2.58 -33.94 25.97
N GLN A 186 3.16 -34.43 24.89
CA GLN A 186 3.20 -35.86 24.57
C GLN A 186 4.14 -36.62 25.50
N GLY A 187 5.29 -36.05 25.84
CA GLY A 187 6.23 -36.64 26.79
C GLY A 187 5.72 -36.71 28.22
N LEU A 188 4.79 -35.85 28.62
CA LEU A 188 4.17 -35.86 29.97
C LEU A 188 3.00 -36.88 30.09
N LYS A 189 2.52 -37.44 28.99
CA LYS A 189 1.43 -38.45 28.99
C LYS A 189 1.93 -39.90 29.08
N ILE A 190 3.24 -40.12 29.12
CA ILE A 190 3.89 -41.42 29.30
C ILE A 190 4.35 -41.56 30.75
#